data_69e4343f5f372fa3c2f9d8f6d33463d1
#
_entry.id   69e4343f5f372fa3c2f9d8f6d33463d1
#
_cell.length_a   1.000
_cell.length_b   1.000
_cell.length_c   1.000
_cell.angle_alpha   90.00
_cell.angle_beta   90.00
_cell.angle_gamma   90.00
#
_symmetry.space_group_name_H-M   'P 1'
#
loop_
_entity.id
_entity.type
_entity.pdbx_description
1 polymer ?
#
loop_
_entity_poly.entity_id
_entity_poly.type
_entity_poly.pdbx_seq_one_letter_code
_entity_poly.pdbx_strand_id
1 'polypeptide(L)'
;HDVVINILYYCMEKKRRNKDQGYLFVVGGPGGSGSTVISEMLAKHFKLRRVYGGALFRRAIREKGYEKIEDFYTDFNEEELLKLDMEVDRRLLEESKEKDVLIESKIFSGILHIKNIPCTVSIWLDASLHTRALRHLNREKKEGSFLERIVEYFRIRSNLRKRWNLDRKRYARLYGVDYAKPKLYNSIVIDSSKMNKEETFNLI
;
A
#
# COMPACT_ATOMS: atom_id res chain seq x y z
N HIS A 1 25.08 1.42 8.11
CA HIS A 1 25.14 0.49 9.27
C HIS A 1 23.82 0.43 10.04
N ASP A 2 23.14 1.56 10.25
CA ASP A 2 21.90 1.60 11.07
C ASP A 2 20.69 0.89 10.45
N VAL A 3 20.62 0.78 9.13
CA VAL A 3 19.53 0.06 8.44
C VAL A 3 19.64 -1.44 8.65
N VAL A 4 20.84 -1.99 8.58
CA VAL A 4 21.09 -3.44 8.78
C VAL A 4 20.84 -3.85 10.23
N ILE A 5 21.24 -3.02 11.18
CA ILE A 5 21.01 -3.26 12.61
C ILE A 5 19.51 -3.23 12.93
N ASN A 6 18.74 -2.27 12.37
CA ASN A 6 17.30 -2.21 12.56
C ASN A 6 16.56 -3.40 11.94
N ILE A 7 17.02 -3.88 10.79
CA ILE A 7 16.46 -5.09 10.15
C ILE A 7 16.72 -6.32 11.02
N LEU A 8 17.93 -6.47 11.57
CA LEU A 8 18.28 -7.58 12.45
C LEU A 8 17.48 -7.54 13.76
N TYR A 9 17.33 -6.37 14.39
CA TYR A 9 16.53 -6.21 15.63
C TYR A 9 15.04 -6.52 15.39
N TYR A 10 14.46 -6.03 14.29
CA TYR A 10 13.08 -6.30 13.92
C TYR A 10 12.84 -7.79 13.60
N CYS A 11 13.82 -8.47 13.01
CA CYS A 11 13.76 -9.90 12.72
C CYS A 11 13.92 -10.79 13.96
N MET A 12 14.54 -10.30 15.02
CA MET A 12 14.76 -11.11 16.25
C MET A 12 13.53 -11.22 17.15
N GLU A 13 12.65 -10.22 17.17
CA GLU A 13 11.47 -10.20 18.05
C GLU A 13 10.18 -10.78 17.42
N LYS A 14 10.09 -10.93 16.11
CA LYS A 14 8.89 -11.47 15.46
C LYS A 14 9.04 -12.95 15.13
N LYS A 15 7.97 -13.72 15.42
CA LYS A 15 7.84 -15.10 14.93
C LYS A 15 8.07 -15.12 13.41
N ARG A 16 9.09 -15.84 12.96
CA ARG A 16 9.33 -16.01 11.53
C ARG A 16 8.27 -16.93 10.93
N ARG A 17 7.86 -16.63 9.69
CA ARG A 17 7.01 -17.54 8.92
C ARG A 17 7.73 -18.86 8.73
N ASN A 18 7.06 -19.98 8.95
CA ASN A 18 7.64 -21.32 8.79
C ASN A 18 7.98 -21.56 7.30
N LYS A 19 9.09 -22.23 7.03
CA LYS A 19 9.52 -22.57 5.65
C LYS A 19 8.45 -23.34 4.87
N ASP A 20 7.71 -24.21 5.54
CA ASP A 20 6.63 -24.99 4.93
C ASP A 20 5.45 -24.15 4.46
N GLN A 21 5.30 -22.93 4.99
CA GLN A 21 4.27 -21.98 4.60
C GLN A 21 4.65 -21.15 3.35
N GLY A 22 5.87 -21.32 2.81
CA GLY A 22 6.36 -20.52 1.70
C GLY A 22 6.56 -19.05 2.05
N TYR A 23 6.78 -18.22 1.05
CA TYR A 23 6.99 -16.78 1.22
C TYR A 23 5.68 -16.00 1.34
N LEU A 24 5.66 -15.03 2.24
CA LEU A 24 4.65 -13.98 2.30
C LEU A 24 5.35 -12.62 2.29
N PHE A 25 5.25 -11.93 1.17
CA PHE A 25 5.71 -10.55 1.04
C PHE A 25 4.54 -9.60 1.17
N VAL A 26 4.74 -8.51 1.87
CA VAL A 26 3.74 -7.44 1.99
C VAL A 26 4.36 -6.14 1.51
N VAL A 27 3.72 -5.50 0.56
CA VAL A 27 4.16 -4.20 0.02
C VAL A 27 3.06 -3.17 0.21
N GLY A 28 3.38 -2.09 0.88
CA GLY A 28 2.46 -0.99 1.13
C GLY A 28 3.07 0.37 0.77
N GLY A 29 2.24 1.39 0.88
CA GLY A 29 2.64 2.77 0.65
C GLY A 29 1.47 3.66 0.25
N PRO A 30 1.60 4.99 0.39
CA PRO A 30 0.58 5.93 -0.04
C PRO A 30 0.45 5.96 -1.56
N GLY A 31 -0.71 6.39 -2.06
CA GLY A 31 -0.94 6.51 -3.50
C GLY A 31 0.15 7.34 -4.20
N GLY A 32 0.72 6.81 -5.28
CA GLY A 32 1.81 7.43 -6.02
C GLY A 32 3.23 7.18 -5.50
N SER A 33 3.40 6.40 -4.43
CA SER A 33 4.72 6.01 -3.91
C SER A 33 5.50 5.05 -4.81
N GLY A 34 4.81 4.32 -5.71
CA GLY A 34 5.42 3.32 -6.58
C GLY A 34 5.21 1.87 -6.09
N SER A 35 4.46 1.67 -5.01
CA SER A 35 4.20 0.33 -4.44
C SER A 35 3.70 -0.69 -5.47
N THR A 36 2.84 -0.28 -6.39
CA THR A 36 2.32 -1.18 -7.45
C THR A 36 3.42 -1.67 -8.38
N VAL A 37 4.28 -0.77 -8.85
CA VAL A 37 5.37 -1.13 -9.77
C VAL A 37 6.38 -2.04 -9.07
N ILE A 38 6.76 -1.70 -7.85
CA ILE A 38 7.72 -2.49 -7.08
C ILE A 38 7.12 -3.85 -6.69
N SER A 39 5.86 -3.93 -6.30
CA SER A 39 5.23 -5.22 -6.01
C SER A 39 5.14 -6.13 -7.24
N GLU A 40 4.93 -5.58 -8.44
CA GLU A 40 5.00 -6.33 -9.69
C GLU A 40 6.41 -6.87 -9.98
N MET A 41 7.43 -6.03 -9.80
CA MET A 41 8.83 -6.43 -10.00
C MET A 41 9.25 -7.52 -9.01
N LEU A 42 8.91 -7.36 -7.72
CA LEU A 42 9.21 -8.35 -6.68
C LEU A 42 8.48 -9.67 -6.93
N ALA A 43 7.18 -9.62 -7.25
CA ALA A 43 6.40 -10.81 -7.54
C ALA A 43 6.98 -11.61 -8.71
N LYS A 44 7.40 -10.91 -9.77
CA LYS A 44 8.06 -11.53 -10.93
C LYS A 44 9.43 -12.14 -10.56
N HIS A 45 10.26 -11.40 -9.83
CA HIS A 45 11.61 -11.81 -9.46
C HIS A 45 11.61 -13.05 -8.55
N PHE A 46 10.76 -13.04 -7.53
CA PHE A 46 10.65 -14.12 -6.55
C PHE A 46 9.61 -15.19 -6.92
N LYS A 47 8.99 -15.09 -8.11
CA LYS A 47 7.95 -16.01 -8.61
C LYS A 47 6.77 -16.13 -7.66
N LEU A 48 6.33 -15.02 -7.06
CA LEU A 48 5.21 -14.96 -6.12
C LEU A 48 3.91 -14.66 -6.84
N ARG A 49 2.82 -15.24 -6.37
CA ARG A 49 1.47 -14.86 -6.79
C ARG A 49 1.11 -13.51 -6.14
N ARG A 50 0.90 -12.48 -6.95
CA ARG A 50 0.55 -11.16 -6.45
C ARG A 50 -0.95 -11.03 -6.23
N VAL A 51 -1.33 -10.56 -5.04
CA VAL A 51 -2.69 -10.19 -4.65
C VAL A 51 -2.73 -8.68 -4.38
N TYR A 52 -3.55 -7.97 -5.13
CA TYR A 52 -3.63 -6.51 -5.03
C TYR A 52 -4.93 -6.09 -4.33
N GLY A 53 -4.83 -5.66 -3.06
CA GLY A 53 -5.95 -5.22 -2.25
C GLY A 53 -6.76 -4.07 -2.86
N GLY A 54 -6.09 -3.13 -3.55
CA GLY A 54 -6.78 -2.07 -4.28
C GLY A 54 -7.64 -2.57 -5.46
N ALA A 55 -7.31 -3.70 -6.07
CA ALA A 55 -8.17 -4.32 -7.09
C ALA A 55 -9.38 -5.01 -6.44
N LEU A 56 -9.18 -5.70 -5.31
CA LEU A 56 -10.28 -6.30 -4.56
C LEU A 56 -11.28 -5.24 -4.09
N PHE A 57 -10.79 -4.11 -3.58
CA PHE A 57 -11.62 -2.98 -3.17
C PHE A 57 -12.43 -2.41 -4.34
N ARG A 58 -11.79 -2.15 -5.49
CA ARG A 58 -12.51 -1.67 -6.70
C ARG A 58 -13.52 -2.67 -7.23
N ARG A 59 -13.22 -3.96 -7.14
CA ARG A 59 -14.16 -5.02 -7.52
C ARG A 59 -15.40 -5.01 -6.62
N ALA A 60 -15.20 -4.95 -5.31
CA ALA A 60 -16.29 -4.91 -4.34
C ALA A 60 -17.18 -3.65 -4.50
N ILE A 61 -16.59 -2.51 -4.87
CA ILE A 61 -17.33 -1.28 -5.22
C ILE A 61 -18.20 -1.51 -6.47
N ARG A 62 -17.65 -2.12 -7.52
CA ARG A 62 -18.43 -2.43 -8.75
C ARG A 62 -19.56 -3.43 -8.50
N GLU A 63 -19.34 -4.42 -7.64
CA GLU A 63 -20.38 -5.38 -7.21
C GLU A 63 -21.54 -4.68 -6.49
N LYS A 64 -21.31 -3.48 -5.95
CA LYS A 64 -22.33 -2.59 -5.36
C LYS A 64 -22.96 -1.60 -6.37
N GLY A 65 -22.60 -1.68 -7.66
CA GLY A 65 -23.18 -0.85 -8.73
C GLY A 65 -22.45 0.45 -9.05
N TYR A 66 -21.26 0.68 -8.46
CA TYR A 66 -20.50 1.90 -8.73
C TYR A 66 -19.38 1.66 -9.74
N GLU A 67 -19.35 2.43 -10.81
CA GLU A 67 -18.28 2.36 -11.81
C GLU A 67 -17.01 3.09 -11.35
N LYS A 68 -17.17 4.20 -10.63
CA LYS A 68 -16.06 5.05 -10.16
C LYS A 68 -15.98 5.03 -8.64
N ILE A 69 -14.76 5.06 -8.13
CA ILE A 69 -14.49 5.12 -6.69
C ILE A 69 -14.98 6.45 -6.11
N GLU A 70 -14.88 7.52 -6.87
CA GLU A 70 -15.30 8.87 -6.48
C GLU A 70 -16.80 8.93 -6.19
N ASP A 71 -17.62 8.29 -7.03
CA ASP A 71 -19.07 8.21 -6.86
C ASP A 71 -19.42 7.44 -5.59
N PHE A 72 -18.74 6.33 -5.36
CA PHE A 72 -18.85 5.54 -4.14
C PHE A 72 -18.55 6.39 -2.88
N TYR A 73 -17.46 7.17 -2.89
CA TYR A 73 -17.11 8.02 -1.73
C TYR A 73 -18.09 9.18 -1.50
N THR A 74 -18.89 9.54 -2.50
CA THR A 74 -19.90 10.60 -2.38
C THR A 74 -21.18 10.06 -1.77
N ASP A 75 -21.60 8.86 -2.14
CA ASP A 75 -22.90 8.29 -1.79
C ASP A 75 -22.87 7.44 -0.51
N PHE A 76 -21.69 6.86 -0.19
CA PHE A 76 -21.55 5.93 0.93
C PHE A 76 -21.32 6.65 2.26
N ASN A 77 -22.02 6.16 3.30
CA ASN A 77 -21.72 6.56 4.66
C ASN A 77 -20.42 5.89 5.17
N GLU A 78 -19.86 6.46 6.24
CA GLU A 78 -18.60 6.00 6.81
C GLU A 78 -18.67 4.53 7.27
N GLU A 79 -19.81 4.07 7.78
CA GLU A 79 -19.98 2.71 8.31
C GLU A 79 -19.92 1.66 7.20
N GLU A 80 -20.54 1.93 6.06
CA GLU A 80 -20.50 1.03 4.90
C GLU A 80 -19.12 0.93 4.29
N LEU A 81 -18.37 2.05 4.27
CA LEU A 81 -16.97 2.07 3.86
C LEU A 81 -16.11 1.21 4.79
N LEU A 82 -16.32 1.29 6.11
CA LEU A 82 -15.61 0.48 7.08
C LEU A 82 -15.91 -1.02 6.91
N LYS A 83 -17.17 -1.39 6.67
CA LYS A 83 -17.57 -2.78 6.39
C LYS A 83 -16.88 -3.33 5.13
N LEU A 84 -16.80 -2.51 4.09
CA LEU A 84 -16.12 -2.88 2.85
C LEU A 84 -14.62 -3.09 3.04
N ASP A 85 -13.95 -2.19 3.77
CA ASP A 85 -12.54 -2.36 4.13
C ASP A 85 -12.31 -3.67 4.89
N MET A 86 -13.13 -3.92 5.92
CA MET A 86 -13.03 -5.16 6.71
C MET A 86 -13.23 -6.43 5.86
N GLU A 87 -14.13 -6.40 4.88
CA GLU A 87 -14.35 -7.51 3.97
C GLU A 87 -13.13 -7.76 3.07
N VAL A 88 -12.58 -6.70 2.49
CA VAL A 88 -11.36 -6.79 1.66
C VAL A 88 -10.19 -7.31 2.50
N ASP A 89 -10.00 -6.79 3.70
CA ASP A 89 -8.91 -7.19 4.58
C ASP A 89 -9.07 -8.64 5.07
N ARG A 90 -10.30 -9.11 5.30
CA ARG A 90 -10.58 -10.53 5.57
C ARG A 90 -10.16 -11.41 4.39
N ARG A 91 -10.49 -11.02 3.15
CA ARG A 91 -10.05 -11.75 1.95
C ARG A 91 -8.52 -11.77 1.85
N LEU A 92 -7.84 -10.65 2.13
CA LEU A 92 -6.37 -10.61 2.14
C LEU A 92 -5.77 -11.51 3.24
N LEU A 93 -6.42 -11.64 4.39
CA LEU A 93 -6.00 -12.57 5.44
C LEU A 93 -6.10 -14.03 5.00
N GLU A 94 -7.14 -14.41 4.26
CA GLU A 94 -7.23 -15.76 3.68
C GLU A 94 -6.11 -15.98 2.65
N GLU A 95 -5.90 -15.02 1.74
CA GLU A 95 -4.82 -15.08 0.75
C GLU A 95 -3.43 -15.19 1.39
N SER A 96 -3.23 -14.59 2.57
CA SER A 96 -1.95 -14.65 3.29
C SER A 96 -1.59 -16.03 3.85
N LYS A 97 -2.54 -16.95 3.90
CA LYS A 97 -2.31 -18.35 4.32
C LYS A 97 -1.67 -19.19 3.20
N GLU A 98 -1.85 -18.75 1.96
CA GLU A 98 -1.32 -19.43 0.79
C GLU A 98 0.20 -19.31 0.71
N LYS A 99 0.83 -20.24 -0.05
CA LYS A 99 2.27 -20.26 -0.28
C LYS A 99 2.67 -19.26 -1.37
N ASP A 100 3.84 -18.68 -1.20
CA ASP A 100 4.51 -17.86 -2.23
C ASP A 100 3.64 -16.72 -2.75
N VAL A 101 3.14 -15.92 -1.82
CA VAL A 101 2.22 -14.81 -2.10
C VAL A 101 2.88 -13.47 -1.76
N LEU A 102 2.65 -12.50 -2.64
CA LEU A 102 2.90 -11.09 -2.37
C LEU A 102 1.56 -10.36 -2.27
N ILE A 103 1.31 -9.74 -1.12
CA ILE A 103 0.12 -8.92 -0.90
C ILE A 103 0.50 -7.45 -1.01
N GLU A 104 -0.12 -6.75 -1.95
CA GLU A 104 -0.03 -5.30 -2.07
C GLU A 104 -1.25 -4.65 -1.41
N SER A 105 -1.03 -4.00 -0.28
CA SER A 105 -2.07 -3.27 0.43
C SER A 105 -1.46 -2.23 1.36
N LYS A 106 -2.12 -1.07 1.48
CA LYS A 106 -1.67 0.04 2.31
C LYS A 106 -1.56 -0.29 3.80
N ILE A 107 -2.44 -1.16 4.31
CA ILE A 107 -2.62 -1.39 5.75
C ILE A 107 -2.23 -2.79 6.19
N PHE A 108 -2.03 -3.71 5.25
CA PHE A 108 -1.97 -5.12 5.57
C PHE A 108 -0.81 -5.50 6.50
N SER A 109 0.34 -4.83 6.38
CA SER A 109 1.46 -5.00 7.34
C SER A 109 1.05 -4.63 8.79
N GLY A 110 0.24 -3.58 8.95
CA GLY A 110 -0.33 -3.20 10.24
C GLY A 110 -1.29 -4.25 10.79
N ILE A 111 -2.14 -4.82 9.92
CA ILE A 111 -3.07 -5.90 10.30
C ILE A 111 -2.32 -7.15 10.74
N LEU A 112 -1.29 -7.56 9.99
CA LEU A 112 -0.45 -8.70 10.37
C LEU A 112 0.25 -8.46 11.72
N HIS A 113 0.75 -7.25 11.94
CA HIS A 113 1.39 -6.88 13.19
C HIS A 113 0.44 -7.03 14.38
N ILE A 114 -0.77 -6.46 14.30
CA ILE A 114 -1.77 -6.51 15.38
C ILE A 114 -2.24 -7.95 15.65
N LYS A 115 -2.42 -8.73 14.58
CA LYS A 115 -2.85 -10.13 14.68
C LYS A 115 -1.71 -11.10 15.01
N ASN A 116 -0.48 -10.58 15.19
CA ASN A 116 0.72 -11.39 15.43
C ASN A 116 0.92 -12.50 14.38
N ILE A 117 0.61 -12.20 13.11
CA ILE A 117 0.77 -13.12 11.98
C ILE A 117 2.13 -12.86 11.33
N PRO A 118 3.02 -13.87 11.24
CA PRO A 118 4.34 -13.70 10.66
C PRO A 118 4.29 -13.56 9.14
N CYS A 119 5.11 -12.68 8.59
CA CYS A 119 5.39 -12.59 7.16
C CYS A 119 6.92 -12.72 6.92
N THR A 120 7.31 -13.02 5.69
CA THR A 120 8.72 -13.10 5.30
C THR A 120 9.35 -11.73 5.33
N VAL A 121 8.71 -10.75 4.69
CA VAL A 121 9.11 -9.35 4.66
C VAL A 121 7.91 -8.44 4.48
N SER A 122 7.93 -7.30 5.16
CA SER A 122 6.97 -6.21 4.94
C SER A 122 7.73 -4.95 4.55
N ILE A 123 7.31 -4.36 3.43
CA ILE A 123 7.99 -3.24 2.77
C ILE A 123 7.01 -2.08 2.67
N TRP A 124 7.43 -0.92 3.15
CA TRP A 124 6.72 0.33 2.97
C TRP A 124 7.50 1.24 2.04
N LEU A 125 6.86 1.62 0.95
CA LEU A 125 7.38 2.61 0.02
C LEU A 125 6.72 3.95 0.30
N ASP A 126 7.53 4.94 0.67
CA ASP A 126 7.10 6.32 0.79
C ASP A 126 7.62 7.16 -0.38
N ALA A 127 7.03 8.32 -0.56
CA ALA A 127 7.55 9.39 -1.41
C ALA A 127 6.92 10.71 -1.00
N SER A 128 7.62 11.82 -1.21
CA SER A 128 7.11 13.16 -0.94
C SER A 128 5.78 13.39 -1.67
N LEU A 129 4.91 14.19 -1.08
CA LEU A 129 3.62 14.54 -1.70
C LEU A 129 3.80 15.17 -3.09
N HIS A 130 4.88 15.95 -3.26
CA HIS A 130 5.26 16.53 -4.55
C HIS A 130 5.56 15.45 -5.59
N THR A 131 6.47 14.52 -5.27
CA THR A 131 6.85 13.40 -6.16
C THR A 131 5.64 12.54 -6.51
N ARG A 132 4.78 12.23 -5.54
CA ARG A 132 3.57 11.44 -5.77
C ARG A 132 2.61 12.15 -6.71
N ALA A 133 2.42 13.47 -6.55
CA ALA A 133 1.57 14.27 -7.43
C ALA A 133 2.12 14.31 -8.86
N LEU A 134 3.42 14.49 -9.04
CA LEU A 134 4.07 14.45 -10.35
C LEU A 134 3.93 13.08 -11.03
N ARG A 135 4.13 11.99 -10.28
CA ARG A 135 3.95 10.64 -10.81
C ARG A 135 2.51 10.39 -11.30
N HIS A 136 1.50 10.89 -10.58
CA HIS A 136 0.11 10.82 -11.02
C HIS A 136 -0.13 11.67 -12.28
N LEU A 137 0.31 12.92 -12.29
CA LEU A 137 0.17 13.83 -13.43
C LEU A 137 0.78 13.24 -14.71
N ASN A 138 1.98 12.65 -14.61
CA ASN A 138 2.67 12.06 -15.75
C ASN A 138 2.02 10.74 -16.25
N ARG A 139 1.33 10.01 -15.37
CA ARG A 139 0.61 8.79 -15.75
C ARG A 139 -0.64 9.07 -16.56
N GLU A 140 -1.33 10.15 -16.26
CA GLU A 140 -2.59 10.51 -16.93
C GLU A 140 -2.42 10.96 -18.37
N LYS A 141 -1.17 11.24 -18.82
CA LYS A 141 -0.82 11.63 -20.21
C LYS A 141 -1.83 12.59 -20.86
N LYS A 142 -2.48 13.43 -20.07
CA LYS A 142 -3.41 14.42 -20.61
C LYS A 142 -2.62 15.46 -21.39
N GLU A 143 -2.94 15.57 -22.67
CA GLU A 143 -2.53 16.70 -23.48
C GLU A 143 -3.23 17.94 -22.94
N GLY A 144 -2.49 19.00 -22.74
CA GLY A 144 -3.02 20.25 -22.19
C GLY A 144 -1.96 21.34 -22.17
N SER A 145 -2.42 22.57 -22.10
CA SER A 145 -1.54 23.73 -21.97
C SER A 145 -0.76 23.67 -20.67
N PHE A 146 0.30 24.45 -20.58
CA PHE A 146 1.12 24.56 -19.36
C PHE A 146 0.30 24.96 -18.13
N LEU A 147 -0.63 25.89 -18.29
CA LEU A 147 -1.52 26.32 -17.20
C LEU A 147 -2.46 25.22 -16.73
N GLU A 148 -3.06 24.45 -17.64
CA GLU A 148 -3.92 23.31 -17.29
C GLU A 148 -3.14 22.26 -16.51
N ARG A 149 -1.90 21.98 -16.88
CA ARG A 149 -1.02 21.05 -16.14
C ARG A 149 -0.72 21.53 -14.73
N ILE A 150 -0.53 22.83 -14.52
CA ILE A 150 -0.33 23.40 -13.19
C ILE A 150 -1.60 23.24 -12.32
N VAL A 151 -2.76 23.59 -12.87
CA VAL A 151 -4.03 23.43 -12.16
C VAL A 151 -4.26 21.97 -11.78
N GLU A 152 -4.03 21.06 -12.73
CA GLU A 152 -4.18 19.63 -12.52
C GLU A 152 -3.22 19.08 -11.46
N TYR A 153 -1.96 19.54 -11.45
CA TYR A 153 -0.99 19.19 -10.41
C TYR A 153 -1.50 19.56 -9.01
N PHE A 154 -2.01 20.78 -8.82
CA PHE A 154 -2.53 21.20 -7.52
C PHE A 154 -3.79 20.44 -7.11
N ARG A 155 -4.65 20.12 -8.06
CA ARG A 155 -5.85 19.27 -7.86
C ARG A 155 -5.44 17.87 -7.37
N ILE A 156 -4.54 17.21 -8.07
CA ILE A 156 -4.01 15.90 -7.70
C ILE A 156 -3.36 15.94 -6.32
N ARG A 157 -2.51 16.94 -6.07
CA ARG A 157 -1.82 17.11 -4.79
C ARG A 157 -2.80 17.26 -3.62
N SER A 158 -3.85 18.08 -3.80
CA SER A 158 -4.91 18.25 -2.82
C SER A 158 -5.65 16.94 -2.54
N ASN A 159 -6.04 16.21 -3.59
CA ASN A 159 -6.74 14.93 -3.47
C ASN A 159 -5.89 13.88 -2.76
N LEU A 160 -4.59 13.79 -3.06
CA LEU A 160 -3.68 12.88 -2.37
C LEU A 160 -3.55 13.20 -0.88
N ARG A 161 -3.52 14.49 -0.51
CA ARG A 161 -3.49 14.93 0.90
C ARG A 161 -4.79 14.58 1.62
N LYS A 162 -5.94 14.87 1.00
CA LYS A 162 -7.25 14.53 1.57
C LYS A 162 -7.37 13.01 1.82
N ARG A 163 -7.01 12.21 0.81
CA ARG A 163 -7.03 10.74 0.90
C ARG A 163 -6.10 10.21 2.00
N TRP A 164 -4.90 10.76 2.12
CA TRP A 164 -3.98 10.42 3.21
C TRP A 164 -4.59 10.64 4.60
N ASN A 165 -5.24 11.79 4.81
CA ASN A 165 -5.86 12.12 6.08
C ASN A 165 -7.07 11.21 6.39
N LEU A 166 -7.87 10.87 5.37
CA LEU A 166 -8.97 9.91 5.49
C LEU A 166 -8.47 8.51 5.83
N ASP A 167 -7.45 8.02 5.11
CA ASP A 167 -6.82 6.72 5.38
C ASP A 167 -6.30 6.65 6.83
N ARG A 168 -5.61 7.70 7.31
CA ARG A 168 -5.10 7.75 8.70
C ARG A 168 -6.22 7.61 9.74
N LYS A 169 -7.29 8.40 9.61
CA LYS A 169 -8.43 8.35 10.54
C LYS A 169 -9.09 6.98 10.51
N ARG A 170 -9.34 6.46 9.31
CA ARG A 170 -10.01 5.18 9.09
C ARG A 170 -9.24 4.01 9.67
N TYR A 171 -7.94 3.89 9.38
CA TYR A 171 -7.13 2.79 9.88
C TYR A 171 -6.85 2.87 11.38
N ALA A 172 -6.75 4.07 11.94
CA ALA A 172 -6.69 4.24 13.38
C ALA A 172 -7.98 3.76 14.05
N ARG A 173 -9.16 4.07 13.48
CA ARG A 173 -10.46 3.63 13.99
C ARG A 173 -10.68 2.12 13.85
N LEU A 174 -10.34 1.54 12.69
CA LEU A 174 -10.58 0.10 12.42
C LEU A 174 -9.62 -0.81 13.17
N TYR A 175 -8.34 -0.44 13.24
CA TYR A 175 -7.28 -1.35 13.65
C TYR A 175 -6.34 -0.78 14.70
N GLY A 176 -6.52 0.48 15.14
CA GLY A 176 -5.55 1.15 16.01
C GLY A 176 -4.18 1.38 15.35
N VAL A 177 -4.10 1.27 14.02
CA VAL A 177 -2.84 1.43 13.27
C VAL A 177 -2.56 2.90 13.00
N ASP A 178 -1.42 3.40 13.48
CA ASP A 178 -0.92 4.72 13.11
C ASP A 178 -0.25 4.66 11.72
N TYR A 179 -1.04 4.91 10.69
CA TYR A 179 -0.62 4.92 9.29
C TYR A 179 0.54 5.90 8.98
N ALA A 180 0.77 6.89 9.85
CA ALA A 180 1.87 7.84 9.72
C ALA A 180 3.20 7.32 10.29
N LYS A 181 3.19 6.16 10.97
CA LYS A 181 4.37 5.55 11.57
C LYS A 181 4.67 4.17 10.94
N PRO A 182 4.99 4.10 9.65
CA PRO A 182 5.15 2.83 8.95
C PRO A 182 6.28 1.96 9.51
N LYS A 183 7.28 2.56 10.15
CA LYS A 183 8.40 1.84 10.81
C LYS A 183 7.94 0.91 11.94
N LEU A 184 6.77 1.15 12.53
CA LEU A 184 6.23 0.27 13.57
C LEU A 184 5.73 -1.08 13.02
N TYR A 185 5.40 -1.13 11.72
CA TYR A 185 4.67 -2.26 11.11
C TYR A 185 5.43 -2.92 9.96
N ASN A 186 6.50 -2.30 9.47
CA ASN A 186 7.22 -2.78 8.30
C ASN A 186 8.70 -3.05 8.61
N SER A 187 9.23 -4.12 8.03
CA SER A 187 10.64 -4.50 8.15
C SER A 187 11.54 -3.54 7.40
N ILE A 188 11.05 -3.03 6.27
CA ILE A 188 11.77 -2.12 5.37
C ILE A 188 10.89 -0.90 5.09
N VAL A 189 11.45 0.30 5.26
CA VAL A 189 10.78 1.56 4.90
C VAL A 189 11.73 2.36 4.01
N ILE A 190 11.29 2.64 2.78
CA ILE A 190 12.10 3.30 1.75
C ILE A 190 11.40 4.59 1.31
N ASP A 191 12.12 5.70 1.33
CA ASP A 191 11.71 6.93 0.65
C ASP A 191 12.21 6.91 -0.80
N SER A 192 11.28 6.68 -1.72
CA SER A 192 11.54 6.62 -3.16
C SER A 192 11.44 7.97 -3.86
N SER A 193 11.43 9.09 -3.12
CA SER A 193 11.19 10.43 -3.68
C SER A 193 12.17 10.81 -4.78
N LYS A 194 13.43 10.38 -4.66
CA LYS A 194 14.54 10.71 -5.57
C LYS A 194 15.02 9.51 -6.38
N MET A 195 14.33 8.38 -6.30
CA MET A 195 14.73 7.14 -6.96
C MET A 195 13.78 6.79 -8.10
N ASN A 196 14.32 6.20 -9.15
CA ASN A 196 13.55 5.51 -10.16
C ASN A 196 13.12 4.11 -9.67
N LYS A 197 12.40 3.36 -10.50
CA LYS A 197 11.86 2.05 -10.11
C LYS A 197 12.97 0.98 -9.98
N GLU A 198 13.98 1.04 -10.84
CA GLU A 198 15.13 0.12 -10.83
C GLU A 198 15.99 0.34 -9.58
N GLU A 199 16.32 1.58 -9.27
CA GLU A 199 17.05 1.96 -8.05
C GLU A 199 16.30 1.53 -6.79
N THR A 200 14.98 1.77 -6.77
CA THR A 200 14.14 1.37 -5.63
C THR A 200 14.09 -0.15 -5.47
N PHE A 201 13.97 -0.89 -6.57
CA PHE A 201 13.95 -2.36 -6.56
C PHE A 201 15.28 -2.95 -6.09
N ASN A 202 16.40 -2.41 -6.56
CA ASN A 202 17.74 -2.91 -6.20
C ASN A 202 18.13 -2.62 -4.74
N LEU A 203 17.41 -1.72 -4.07
CA LEU A 203 17.62 -1.41 -2.65
C LEU A 203 16.88 -2.39 -1.73
N ILE A 204 15.93 -3.15 -2.26
CA ILE A 204 15.14 -4.15 -1.53
C ILE A 204 15.80 -5.52 -1.60
#